data_3238a415176c6a304d7c4773d917418b
#
_entry.id   3238a415176c6a304d7c4773d917418b
#
_cell.length_a   1.000
_cell.length_b   1.000
_cell.length_c   1.000
_cell.angle_alpha   90.00
_cell.angle_beta   90.00
_cell.angle_gamma   90.00
#
_symmetry.space_group_name_H-M   'P 1'
#
loop_
_entity.id
_entity.type
_entity.pdbx_description
1 polymer ?
#
loop_
_entity_poly.entity_id
_entity_poly.type
_entity_poly.pdbx_seq_one_letter_code
_entity_poly.pdbx_strand_id
1 'polypeptide(L)'
;MNNKKLTVCFFALMVIICWGLNSVSALGDEKADKVETVAVGMTLPQFQLNAPGSSSEQKYLGLKDLEPFSWSQISAEIIILEIFGVYCPHCRKQGPVLNKIYKFIQDDPALKDGIKMIGVAAGGEQKKVDRWKTTLHVPFPLHPDPETTIWQKLGKPGVPCTLIVTNSGKIIAVHYGVTEDTDDFFRQIKKIYEDQK
;
A
#
# COMPACT_ATOMS: atom_id res chain seq x y z
N MET A 1 73.82 37.00 -30.71
CA MET A 1 72.61 36.89 -31.55
C MET A 1 71.56 36.31 -30.70
N ASN A 2 70.76 37.08 -30.29
CA ASN A 2 69.43 37.32 -29.63
C ASN A 2 68.64 36.07 -29.16
N ASN A 3 68.75 35.85 -27.84
CA ASN A 3 67.93 34.91 -27.06
C ASN A 3 66.59 35.53 -26.55
N LYS A 4 66.06 36.54 -27.23
CA LYS A 4 64.83 37.26 -26.78
C LYS A 4 63.52 36.86 -27.44
N LYS A 5 63.54 35.84 -28.37
CA LYS A 5 62.34 35.44 -29.10
C LYS A 5 61.74 34.11 -28.63
N LEU A 6 62.34 33.40 -27.65
CA LEU A 6 61.88 32.11 -27.20
C LEU A 6 61.04 32.16 -25.90
N THR A 7 61.04 33.30 -25.20
CA THR A 7 60.34 33.42 -23.89
C THR A 7 58.90 33.87 -24.03
N VAL A 8 58.49 34.41 -25.18
CA VAL A 8 57.09 34.92 -25.35
C VAL A 8 56.12 33.83 -25.79
N CYS A 9 56.58 32.71 -26.39
CA CYS A 9 55.69 31.63 -26.81
C CYS A 9 55.27 30.66 -25.67
N PHE A 10 56.00 30.64 -24.55
CA PHE A 10 55.64 29.75 -23.41
C PHE A 10 54.58 30.31 -22.48
N PHE A 11 54.38 31.62 -22.46
CA PHE A 11 53.34 32.27 -21.61
C PHE A 11 51.97 32.26 -22.26
N ALA A 12 51.85 32.13 -23.57
CA ALA A 12 50.56 32.10 -24.26
C ALA A 12 49.89 30.72 -24.23
N LEU A 13 50.64 29.65 -23.98
CA LEU A 13 50.08 28.27 -23.96
C LEU A 13 49.55 27.86 -22.58
N MET A 14 49.88 28.60 -21.50
CA MET A 14 49.47 28.26 -20.14
C MET A 14 48.14 28.90 -19.70
N VAL A 15 47.63 29.86 -20.44
CA VAL A 15 46.35 30.59 -20.11
C VAL A 15 45.14 29.89 -20.73
N ILE A 16 45.35 28.99 -21.76
CA ILE A 16 44.23 28.34 -22.44
C ILE A 16 43.80 27.03 -21.71
N ILE A 17 44.63 26.48 -20.81
CA ILE A 17 44.36 25.23 -20.11
C ILE A 17 43.49 25.44 -18.83
N CYS A 18 43.37 26.67 -18.32
CA CYS A 18 42.61 26.95 -17.09
C CYS A 18 41.12 27.24 -17.30
N TRP A 19 40.61 27.33 -18.53
CA TRP A 19 39.17 27.63 -18.77
C TRP A 19 38.33 26.44 -19.24
N GLY A 20 38.88 25.23 -19.23
CA GLY A 20 38.25 24.01 -19.76
C GLY A 20 37.65 23.07 -18.69
N LEU A 21 37.67 23.36 -17.39
CA LEU A 21 37.32 22.42 -16.34
C LEU A 21 36.25 22.92 -15.34
N ASN A 22 35.28 23.71 -15.79
CA ASN A 22 34.13 24.08 -14.97
C ASN A 22 32.80 23.69 -15.62
N SER A 23 32.73 22.50 -16.20
CA SER A 23 31.45 21.85 -16.46
C SER A 23 31.32 20.66 -15.51
N VAL A 24 31.29 20.94 -14.20
CA VAL A 24 30.69 20.03 -13.26
C VAL A 24 29.19 20.13 -13.51
N SER A 25 28.69 19.20 -14.32
CA SER A 25 27.26 18.93 -14.39
C SER A 25 26.77 18.71 -12.97
N ALA A 26 25.95 19.63 -12.49
CA ALA A 26 25.14 19.41 -11.31
C ALA A 26 24.31 18.15 -11.63
N LEU A 27 24.72 17.01 -11.07
CA LEU A 27 23.85 15.86 -10.87
C LEU A 27 22.71 16.41 -10.03
N GLY A 28 21.57 16.61 -10.68
CA GLY A 28 20.35 16.96 -9.98
C GLY A 28 20.16 15.92 -8.87
N ASP A 29 20.11 16.38 -7.63
CA ASP A 29 19.54 15.62 -6.54
C ASP A 29 18.13 15.24 -6.98
N GLU A 30 17.98 14.05 -7.52
CA GLU A 30 16.71 13.40 -7.69
C GLU A 30 16.21 13.13 -6.27
N LYS A 31 15.49 14.11 -5.77
CA LYS A 31 14.80 14.04 -4.48
C LYS A 31 13.83 12.87 -4.61
N ALA A 32 14.29 11.69 -4.23
CA ALA A 32 13.43 10.52 -4.12
C ALA A 32 12.27 10.96 -3.22
N ASP A 33 11.09 11.11 -3.81
CA ASP A 33 9.88 11.46 -3.09
C ASP A 33 9.69 10.39 -2.01
N LYS A 34 9.99 10.78 -0.76
CA LYS A 34 9.85 9.91 0.40
C LYS A 34 8.36 9.70 0.59
N VAL A 35 7.85 8.58 0.08
CA VAL A 35 6.44 8.20 0.28
C VAL A 35 6.20 8.08 1.78
N GLU A 36 5.34 8.94 2.31
CA GLU A 36 4.97 8.89 3.73
C GLU A 36 4.15 7.63 4.00
N THR A 37 4.40 7.01 5.17
CA THR A 37 3.59 5.87 5.61
C THR A 37 2.15 6.33 5.85
N VAL A 38 1.19 5.53 5.37
CA VAL A 38 -0.24 5.83 5.50
C VAL A 38 -0.65 6.16 6.93
N ALA A 39 -1.42 7.23 7.09
CA ALA A 39 -1.91 7.73 8.36
C ALA A 39 -3.37 8.21 8.24
N VAL A 40 -4.02 8.37 9.38
CA VAL A 40 -5.39 8.93 9.45
C VAL A 40 -5.43 10.33 8.82
N GLY A 41 -6.44 10.57 8.00
CA GLY A 41 -6.64 11.82 7.28
C GLY A 41 -6.01 11.85 5.88
N MET A 42 -5.08 10.95 5.57
CA MET A 42 -4.51 10.82 4.22
C MET A 42 -5.51 10.19 3.25
N THR A 43 -5.28 10.38 1.97
CA THR A 43 -6.00 9.68 0.90
C THR A 43 -5.25 8.43 0.51
N LEU A 44 -5.96 7.29 0.44
CA LEU A 44 -5.41 6.03 -0.03
C LEU A 44 -4.91 6.18 -1.47
N PRO A 45 -3.65 5.88 -1.77
CA PRO A 45 -3.13 5.98 -3.13
C PRO A 45 -3.87 5.02 -4.08
N GLN A 46 -3.91 5.38 -5.37
CA GLN A 46 -4.51 4.51 -6.37
C GLN A 46 -3.59 3.33 -6.69
N PHE A 47 -4.18 2.15 -6.64
CA PHE A 47 -3.55 0.90 -7.06
C PHE A 47 -4.60 -0.06 -7.62
N GLN A 48 -4.14 -1.01 -8.40
CA GLN A 48 -4.96 -2.08 -8.92
C GLN A 48 -4.74 -3.37 -8.13
N LEU A 49 -5.81 -4.11 -7.99
CA LEU A 49 -5.87 -5.45 -7.41
C LEU A 49 -6.10 -6.46 -8.53
N ASN A 50 -5.63 -7.68 -8.33
CA ASN A 50 -5.90 -8.75 -9.27
C ASN A 50 -7.41 -9.02 -9.34
N ALA A 51 -7.85 -9.61 -10.46
CA ALA A 51 -9.22 -10.08 -10.62
C ALA A 51 -9.69 -10.89 -9.40
N PRO A 52 -10.98 -10.80 -9.04
CA PRO A 52 -11.54 -11.64 -7.99
C PRO A 52 -11.29 -13.13 -8.27
N GLY A 53 -10.96 -13.90 -7.25
CA GLY A 53 -10.66 -15.33 -7.37
C GLY A 53 -11.88 -16.20 -7.70
N SER A 54 -13.10 -15.64 -7.64
CA SER A 54 -14.35 -16.33 -7.90
C SER A 54 -15.51 -15.36 -8.14
N SER A 55 -16.60 -15.86 -8.75
CA SER A 55 -17.85 -15.11 -8.88
C SER A 55 -18.48 -14.73 -7.53
N SER A 56 -18.23 -15.50 -6.47
CA SER A 56 -18.68 -15.14 -5.12
C SER A 56 -17.92 -13.93 -4.56
N GLU A 57 -16.61 -13.84 -4.79
CA GLU A 57 -15.82 -12.67 -4.42
C GLU A 57 -16.20 -11.43 -5.25
N GLN A 58 -16.40 -11.61 -6.56
CA GLN A 58 -16.91 -10.56 -7.44
C GLN A 58 -18.23 -9.97 -6.91
N LYS A 59 -19.19 -10.86 -6.60
CA LYS A 59 -20.48 -10.46 -6.04
C LYS A 59 -20.34 -9.79 -4.67
N TYR A 60 -19.47 -10.33 -3.81
CA TYR A 60 -19.18 -9.76 -2.48
C TYR A 60 -18.65 -8.34 -2.59
N LEU A 61 -17.73 -8.08 -3.53
CA LEU A 61 -17.14 -6.77 -3.77
C LEU A 61 -18.05 -5.83 -4.58
N GLY A 62 -19.15 -6.34 -5.16
CA GLY A 62 -20.05 -5.56 -6.02
C GLY A 62 -19.44 -5.15 -7.34
N LEU A 63 -18.48 -5.93 -7.87
CA LEU A 63 -17.80 -5.67 -9.15
C LEU A 63 -18.62 -6.16 -10.34
N LYS A 64 -18.46 -5.50 -11.49
CA LYS A 64 -19.22 -5.82 -12.71
C LYS A 64 -18.73 -7.08 -13.42
N ASP A 65 -17.43 -7.35 -13.35
CA ASP A 65 -16.75 -8.43 -14.07
C ASP A 65 -15.62 -9.04 -13.22
N LEU A 66 -14.96 -10.08 -13.77
CA LEU A 66 -13.85 -10.81 -13.18
C LEU A 66 -12.51 -10.31 -13.74
N GLU A 67 -12.34 -8.99 -13.88
CA GLU A 67 -11.12 -8.35 -14.34
C GLU A 67 -10.34 -7.69 -13.19
N PRO A 68 -9.05 -7.36 -13.37
CA PRO A 68 -8.32 -6.55 -12.42
C PRO A 68 -9.04 -5.20 -12.17
N PHE A 69 -9.10 -4.78 -10.93
CA PHE A 69 -9.91 -3.64 -10.50
C PHE A 69 -9.16 -2.71 -9.54
N SER A 70 -9.58 -1.46 -9.48
CA SER A 70 -9.15 -0.53 -8.44
C SER A 70 -9.99 -0.71 -7.18
N TRP A 71 -9.38 -0.51 -6.01
CA TRP A 71 -10.13 -0.51 -4.74
C TRP A 71 -11.34 0.43 -4.77
N SER A 72 -11.28 1.54 -5.51
CA SER A 72 -12.37 2.51 -5.66
C SER A 72 -13.59 1.98 -6.43
N GLN A 73 -13.49 0.81 -7.07
CA GLN A 73 -14.60 0.15 -7.75
C GLN A 73 -15.38 -0.79 -6.82
N ILE A 74 -14.88 -1.02 -5.60
CA ILE A 74 -15.58 -1.82 -4.60
C ILE A 74 -16.86 -1.10 -4.17
N SER A 75 -17.99 -1.79 -4.25
CA SER A 75 -19.29 -1.26 -3.80
C SER A 75 -19.38 -1.34 -2.29
N ALA A 76 -18.92 -0.31 -1.60
CA ALA A 76 -18.94 -0.20 -0.14
C ALA A 76 -18.93 1.28 0.28
N GLU A 77 -19.42 1.59 1.45
CA GLU A 77 -19.24 2.89 2.13
C GLU A 77 -17.88 2.92 2.85
N ILE A 78 -17.49 1.77 3.40
CA ILE A 78 -16.22 1.57 4.09
C ILE A 78 -15.53 0.29 3.58
N ILE A 79 -14.22 0.40 3.35
CA ILE A 79 -13.33 -0.71 3.03
C ILE A 79 -12.39 -0.93 4.21
N ILE A 80 -12.35 -2.14 4.75
CA ILE A 80 -11.34 -2.58 5.70
C ILE A 80 -10.25 -3.27 4.88
N LEU A 81 -9.09 -2.61 4.77
CA LEU A 81 -7.93 -3.08 4.02
C LEU A 81 -6.87 -3.59 4.99
N GLU A 82 -6.59 -4.88 4.94
CA GLU A 82 -5.51 -5.50 5.69
C GLU A 82 -4.25 -5.62 4.85
N ILE A 83 -3.14 -5.10 5.35
CA ILE A 83 -1.80 -5.31 4.78
C ILE A 83 -1.07 -6.34 5.65
N PHE A 84 -0.71 -7.46 5.06
CA PHE A 84 -0.10 -8.56 5.79
C PHE A 84 1.08 -9.20 5.04
N GLY A 85 1.89 -9.97 5.76
CA GLY A 85 2.96 -10.78 5.17
C GLY A 85 2.68 -12.27 5.40
N VAL A 86 2.81 -13.11 4.35
CA VAL A 86 2.56 -14.55 4.43
C VAL A 86 3.51 -15.30 5.38
N TYR A 87 4.63 -14.70 5.74
CA TYR A 87 5.60 -15.25 6.71
C TYR A 87 5.57 -14.54 8.07
N CYS A 88 4.69 -13.56 8.25
CA CYS A 88 4.62 -12.74 9.45
C CYS A 88 3.90 -13.49 10.59
N PRO A 89 4.55 -13.77 11.73
CA PRO A 89 3.91 -14.47 12.86
C PRO A 89 2.76 -13.65 13.49
N HIS A 90 2.89 -12.34 13.56
CA HIS A 90 1.84 -11.46 14.09
C HIS A 90 0.62 -11.43 13.15
N CYS A 91 0.83 -11.44 11.83
CA CYS A 91 -0.25 -11.52 10.86
C CYS A 91 -1.03 -12.85 11.00
N ARG A 92 -0.35 -13.96 11.33
CA ARG A 92 -1.03 -15.23 11.63
C ARG A 92 -1.95 -15.14 12.85
N LYS A 93 -1.56 -14.36 13.87
CA LYS A 93 -2.40 -14.12 15.05
C LYS A 93 -3.57 -13.19 14.72
N GLN A 94 -3.36 -12.21 13.83
CA GLN A 94 -4.40 -11.27 13.40
C GLN A 94 -5.48 -11.94 12.52
N GLY A 95 -5.12 -12.96 11.72
CA GLY A 95 -6.07 -13.62 10.80
C GLY A 95 -7.38 -14.08 11.46
N PRO A 96 -7.36 -14.89 12.56
CA PRO A 96 -8.57 -15.29 13.27
C PRO A 96 -9.39 -14.11 13.82
N VAL A 97 -8.73 -13.02 14.23
CA VAL A 97 -9.40 -11.78 14.68
C VAL A 97 -10.21 -11.17 13.54
N LEU A 98 -9.58 -11.01 12.37
CA LEU A 98 -10.25 -10.47 11.18
C LEU A 98 -11.36 -11.39 10.67
N ASN A 99 -11.21 -12.71 10.78
CA ASN A 99 -12.29 -13.67 10.48
C ASN A 99 -13.51 -13.44 11.38
N LYS A 100 -13.29 -13.19 12.69
CA LYS A 100 -14.38 -12.88 13.63
C LYS A 100 -15.03 -11.53 13.29
N ILE A 101 -14.24 -10.51 12.97
CA ILE A 101 -14.74 -9.20 12.50
C ILE A 101 -15.59 -9.36 11.23
N TYR A 102 -15.09 -10.10 10.24
CA TYR A 102 -15.85 -10.40 9.03
C TYR A 102 -17.21 -11.03 9.35
N LYS A 103 -17.21 -12.06 10.22
CA LYS A 103 -18.45 -12.70 10.64
C LYS A 103 -19.41 -11.73 11.28
N PHE A 104 -18.97 -10.89 12.20
CA PHE A 104 -19.80 -9.88 12.84
C PHE A 104 -20.42 -8.90 11.82
N ILE A 105 -19.62 -8.47 10.82
CA ILE A 105 -20.12 -7.60 9.75
C ILE A 105 -21.16 -8.33 8.90
N GLN A 106 -20.95 -9.59 8.54
CA GLN A 106 -21.89 -10.35 7.70
C GLN A 106 -23.18 -10.73 8.41
N ASP A 107 -23.12 -10.93 9.73
CA ASP A 107 -24.29 -11.24 10.57
C ASP A 107 -25.16 -10.00 10.85
N ASP A 108 -24.63 -8.78 10.70
CA ASP A 108 -25.38 -7.53 10.91
C ASP A 108 -25.95 -7.00 9.56
N PRO A 109 -27.29 -7.06 9.35
CA PRO A 109 -27.91 -6.58 8.12
C PRO A 109 -27.63 -5.10 7.80
N ALA A 110 -27.34 -4.28 8.82
CA ALA A 110 -27.04 -2.86 8.64
C ALA A 110 -25.62 -2.60 8.14
N LEU A 111 -24.70 -3.57 8.29
CA LEU A 111 -23.28 -3.43 7.99
C LEU A 111 -22.84 -4.19 6.75
N LYS A 112 -23.39 -5.39 6.50
CA LYS A 112 -22.89 -6.36 5.48
C LYS A 112 -22.79 -5.81 4.07
N ASP A 113 -23.64 -4.88 3.70
CA ASP A 113 -23.66 -4.29 2.36
C ASP A 113 -22.77 -3.05 2.28
N GLY A 114 -22.64 -2.29 3.34
CA GLY A 114 -21.86 -1.05 3.40
C GLY A 114 -20.40 -1.23 3.77
N ILE A 115 -20.02 -2.37 4.37
CA ILE A 115 -18.62 -2.64 4.76
C ILE A 115 -18.08 -3.84 4.00
N LYS A 116 -16.94 -3.68 3.32
CA LYS A 116 -16.21 -4.78 2.65
C LYS A 116 -14.81 -4.91 3.21
N MET A 117 -14.34 -6.15 3.31
CA MET A 117 -12.99 -6.47 3.76
C MET A 117 -12.17 -7.05 2.62
N ILE A 118 -10.93 -6.63 2.48
CA ILE A 118 -9.95 -7.18 1.55
C ILE A 118 -8.58 -7.24 2.23
N GLY A 119 -7.71 -8.13 1.77
CA GLY A 119 -6.32 -8.19 2.23
C GLY A 119 -5.33 -8.10 1.09
N VAL A 120 -4.18 -7.46 1.33
CA VAL A 120 -3.05 -7.39 0.40
C VAL A 120 -1.83 -8.00 1.05
N ALA A 121 -1.25 -9.00 0.40
CA ALA A 121 -0.10 -9.75 0.88
C ALA A 121 1.21 -9.12 0.39
N ALA A 122 1.81 -8.23 1.16
CA ALA A 122 3.09 -7.62 0.84
C ALA A 122 4.20 -8.67 0.62
N GLY A 123 4.77 -8.73 -0.57
CA GLY A 123 5.76 -9.74 -0.99
C GLY A 123 5.17 -11.16 -1.13
N GLY A 124 3.85 -11.30 -1.15
CA GLY A 124 3.17 -12.58 -1.26
C GLY A 124 2.86 -12.97 -2.70
N GLU A 125 3.39 -14.12 -3.14
CA GLU A 125 3.00 -14.75 -4.40
C GLU A 125 1.62 -15.41 -4.30
N GLN A 126 0.89 -15.55 -5.42
CA GLN A 126 -0.47 -16.13 -5.46
C GLN A 126 -0.58 -17.46 -4.70
N LYS A 127 0.28 -18.44 -4.98
CA LYS A 127 0.25 -19.75 -4.30
C LYS A 127 0.39 -19.67 -2.78
N LYS A 128 1.17 -18.71 -2.29
CA LYS A 128 1.38 -18.51 -0.85
C LYS A 128 0.16 -17.84 -0.23
N VAL A 129 -0.47 -16.90 -0.94
CA VAL A 129 -1.72 -16.27 -0.53
C VAL A 129 -2.86 -17.28 -0.49
N ASP A 130 -2.99 -18.14 -1.49
CA ASP A 130 -4.00 -19.21 -1.54
C ASP A 130 -3.84 -20.20 -0.36
N ARG A 131 -2.59 -20.61 -0.08
CA ARG A 131 -2.28 -21.44 1.08
C ARG A 131 -2.63 -20.73 2.39
N TRP A 132 -2.30 -19.45 2.51
CA TRP A 132 -2.65 -18.62 3.66
C TRP A 132 -4.16 -18.57 3.86
N LYS A 133 -4.91 -18.24 2.80
CA LYS A 133 -6.37 -18.19 2.81
C LYS A 133 -6.98 -19.51 3.28
N THR A 134 -6.52 -20.62 2.72
CA THR A 134 -6.99 -21.96 3.08
C THR A 134 -6.62 -22.33 4.50
N THR A 135 -5.36 -22.11 4.91
CA THR A 135 -4.86 -22.53 6.24
C THR A 135 -5.53 -21.76 7.39
N LEU A 136 -5.79 -20.48 7.19
CA LEU A 136 -6.41 -19.62 8.20
C LEU A 136 -7.91 -19.45 8.00
N HIS A 137 -8.50 -20.14 7.01
CA HIS A 137 -9.93 -20.08 6.68
C HIS A 137 -10.42 -18.63 6.47
N VAL A 138 -9.62 -17.80 5.76
CA VAL A 138 -9.96 -16.40 5.53
C VAL A 138 -11.17 -16.27 4.61
N PRO A 139 -12.29 -15.67 5.07
CA PRO A 139 -13.55 -15.66 4.31
C PRO A 139 -13.68 -14.51 3.31
N PHE A 140 -12.77 -13.54 3.30
CA PHE A 140 -12.78 -12.38 2.43
C PHE A 140 -11.67 -12.46 1.36
N PRO A 141 -11.74 -11.66 0.28
CA PRO A 141 -10.75 -11.65 -0.79
C PRO A 141 -9.34 -11.26 -0.30
N LEU A 142 -8.34 -12.02 -0.76
CA LEU A 142 -6.93 -11.71 -0.55
C LEU A 142 -6.24 -11.55 -1.90
N HIS A 143 -5.42 -10.51 -2.01
CA HIS A 143 -4.70 -10.15 -3.23
C HIS A 143 -3.19 -10.26 -3.02
N PRO A 144 -2.45 -10.90 -3.95
CA PRO A 144 -1.00 -10.93 -3.92
C PRO A 144 -0.40 -9.56 -4.29
N ASP A 145 0.74 -9.24 -3.68
CA ASP A 145 1.58 -8.09 -4.05
C ASP A 145 3.04 -8.55 -4.08
N PRO A 146 3.42 -9.46 -5.02
CA PRO A 146 4.72 -10.11 -5.02
C PRO A 146 5.89 -9.13 -5.13
N GLU A 147 5.72 -8.07 -5.92
CA GLU A 147 6.71 -7.01 -6.13
C GLU A 147 6.62 -5.90 -5.08
N THR A 148 5.79 -6.07 -4.06
CA THR A 148 5.55 -5.06 -3.01
C THR A 148 5.12 -3.68 -3.52
N THR A 149 4.56 -3.62 -4.72
CA THR A 149 4.20 -2.35 -5.38
C THR A 149 3.12 -1.59 -4.60
N ILE A 150 2.09 -2.31 -4.13
CA ILE A 150 1.02 -1.70 -3.32
C ILE A 150 1.58 -1.28 -1.97
N TRP A 151 2.32 -2.17 -1.30
CA TRP A 151 2.94 -1.89 -0.01
C TRP A 151 3.88 -0.68 -0.04
N GLN A 152 4.66 -0.52 -1.13
CA GLN A 152 5.53 0.65 -1.33
C GLN A 152 4.71 1.93 -1.49
N LYS A 153 3.63 1.91 -2.29
CA LYS A 153 2.72 3.05 -2.44
C LYS A 153 2.09 3.49 -1.13
N LEU A 154 1.89 2.57 -0.20
CA LEU A 154 1.37 2.85 1.14
C LEU A 154 2.45 3.35 2.12
N GLY A 155 3.68 3.61 1.65
CA GLY A 155 4.78 4.07 2.48
C GLY A 155 5.37 2.99 3.37
N LYS A 156 5.26 1.73 2.97
CA LYS A 156 5.87 0.55 3.61
C LYS A 156 5.41 0.37 5.07
N PRO A 157 4.11 0.34 5.37
CA PRO A 157 3.63 0.17 6.74
C PRO A 157 4.15 -1.14 7.35
N GLY A 158 4.40 -1.13 8.67
CA GLY A 158 4.63 -2.38 9.41
C GLY A 158 3.43 -3.31 9.30
N VAL A 159 3.67 -4.62 9.24
CA VAL A 159 2.59 -5.62 9.12
C VAL A 159 2.42 -6.44 10.41
N PRO A 160 1.19 -6.79 10.81
CA PRO A 160 -0.08 -6.47 10.17
C PRO A 160 -0.46 -4.99 10.32
N CYS A 161 -1.15 -4.46 9.30
CA CYS A 161 -1.69 -3.10 9.32
C CYS A 161 -3.11 -3.12 8.74
N THR A 162 -4.08 -2.77 9.57
CA THR A 162 -5.49 -2.66 9.18
C THR A 162 -5.85 -1.20 8.95
N LEU A 163 -6.27 -0.85 7.75
CA LEU A 163 -6.76 0.48 7.39
C LEU A 163 -8.29 0.44 7.28
N ILE A 164 -8.95 1.46 7.80
CA ILE A 164 -10.38 1.71 7.54
C ILE A 164 -10.46 2.92 6.62
N VAL A 165 -11.04 2.71 5.44
CA VAL A 165 -11.03 3.66 4.33
C VAL A 165 -12.45 3.91 3.85
N THR A 166 -12.82 5.16 3.63
CA THR A 166 -14.12 5.51 3.01
C THR A 166 -14.12 5.17 1.52
N ASN A 167 -15.29 5.13 0.89
CA ASN A 167 -15.44 4.97 -0.56
C ASN A 167 -14.74 6.09 -1.37
N SER A 168 -14.54 7.27 -0.77
CA SER A 168 -13.78 8.38 -1.38
C SER A 168 -12.26 8.21 -1.25
N GLY A 169 -11.80 7.17 -0.54
CA GLY A 169 -10.38 6.90 -0.30
C GLY A 169 -9.78 7.57 0.93
N LYS A 170 -10.57 8.28 1.75
CA LYS A 170 -10.05 8.87 2.97
C LYS A 170 -9.77 7.79 4.01
N ILE A 171 -8.55 7.73 4.52
CA ILE A 171 -8.16 6.85 5.63
C ILE A 171 -8.69 7.46 6.93
N ILE A 172 -9.60 6.76 7.60
CA ILE A 172 -10.27 7.23 8.82
C ILE A 172 -9.81 6.52 10.08
N ALA A 173 -9.18 5.34 9.93
CA ALA A 173 -8.49 4.67 11.02
C ALA A 173 -7.32 3.84 10.49
N VAL A 174 -6.29 3.70 11.33
CA VAL A 174 -5.12 2.85 11.09
C VAL A 174 -4.83 2.08 12.38
N HIS A 175 -4.78 0.76 12.29
CA HIS A 175 -4.39 -0.11 13.39
C HIS A 175 -3.15 -0.91 13.00
N TYR A 176 -2.11 -0.84 13.83
CA TYR A 176 -0.87 -1.60 13.67
C TYR A 176 -0.81 -2.75 14.67
N GLY A 177 -0.38 -3.91 14.21
CA GLY A 177 -0.17 -5.07 15.05
C GLY A 177 -1.42 -5.92 15.24
N VAL A 178 -1.38 -6.80 16.24
CA VAL A 178 -2.49 -7.72 16.55
C VAL A 178 -3.52 -7.00 17.42
N THR A 179 -4.78 -7.11 17.04
CA THR A 179 -5.89 -6.62 17.85
C THR A 179 -6.09 -7.51 19.08
N GLU A 180 -5.98 -6.96 20.27
CA GLU A 180 -6.12 -7.71 21.52
C GLU A 180 -7.60 -7.93 21.89
N ASP A 181 -8.43 -6.88 21.78
CA ASP A 181 -9.88 -6.96 22.03
C ASP A 181 -10.67 -6.85 20.71
N THR A 182 -11.08 -8.02 20.20
CA THR A 182 -11.84 -8.11 18.94
C THR A 182 -13.21 -7.44 19.04
N ASP A 183 -13.87 -7.53 20.20
CA ASP A 183 -15.22 -7.00 20.38
C ASP A 183 -15.18 -5.46 20.49
N ASP A 184 -14.14 -4.92 21.12
CA ASP A 184 -13.92 -3.48 21.15
C ASP A 184 -13.56 -2.94 19.76
N PHE A 185 -12.69 -3.61 19.04
CA PHE A 185 -12.34 -3.23 17.67
C PHE A 185 -13.57 -3.24 16.74
N PHE A 186 -14.45 -4.23 16.89
CA PHE A 186 -15.70 -4.26 16.13
C PHE A 186 -16.62 -3.08 16.51
N ARG A 187 -16.75 -2.76 17.78
CA ARG A 187 -17.54 -1.58 18.22
C ARG A 187 -17.01 -0.28 17.61
N GLN A 188 -15.67 -0.13 17.53
CA GLN A 188 -15.05 1.02 16.89
C GLN A 188 -15.38 1.07 15.39
N ILE A 189 -15.28 -0.06 14.67
CA ILE A 189 -15.66 -0.16 13.25
C ILE A 189 -17.11 0.23 13.04
N LYS A 190 -18.03 -0.28 13.87
CA LYS A 190 -19.44 0.04 13.79
C LYS A 190 -19.71 1.53 14.00
N LYS A 191 -19.11 2.12 15.03
CA LYS A 191 -19.20 3.56 15.27
C LYS A 191 -18.68 4.38 14.09
N ILE A 192 -17.48 4.03 13.57
CA ILE A 192 -16.92 4.70 12.39
C ILE A 192 -17.89 4.65 11.21
N TYR A 193 -18.53 3.50 10.97
CA TYR A 193 -19.50 3.34 9.89
C TYR A 193 -20.75 4.20 10.10
N GLU A 194 -21.28 4.27 11.32
CA GLU A 194 -22.42 5.10 11.68
C GLU A 194 -22.12 6.59 11.50
N ASP A 195 -20.89 7.03 11.83
CA ASP A 195 -20.44 8.42 11.68
C ASP A 195 -20.24 8.84 10.19
N GLN A 196 -20.24 7.90 9.24
CA GLN A 196 -20.11 8.18 7.79
C GLN A 196 -21.48 8.26 7.08
N LYS A 197 -22.59 7.95 7.75
CA LYS A 197 -23.96 8.05 7.20
C LYS A 197 -24.56 9.43 7.39
#